data_36bcdbf5792b1483179f83e2f83d793e
#
_entry.id   36bcdbf5792b1483179f83e2f83d793e
#
_cell.length_a   1.000
_cell.length_b   1.000
_cell.length_c   1.000
_cell.angle_alpha   90.00
_cell.angle_beta   90.00
_cell.angle_gamma   90.00
#
_symmetry.space_group_name_H-M   'P 1'
#
loop_
_entity.id
_entity.type
_entity.pdbx_description
1 polymer ?
#
loop_
_entity_poly.entity_id
_entity_poly.type
_entity_poly.pdbx_seq_one_letter_code
_entity_poly.pdbx_strand_id
1 'polypeptide(L)'
;MKKSTQITGLPIISILDGNQVGKVKSLVINPDKGSVDFLTIEHEDFQVSVKAIPFKKVVGIGEYAVTVDSESAVIDLNEIPIANQLVNKKIKITNTKVMTRKGELIGEVIEYFVDQDTGHILGMQLKLTDKEVALSSDSVVTFGKDIIIVKEDATSYFLNSVEELEGKEAVTEEVASLIEELPTVEVASAVEDEEVRALKEKQIELLAGKTLTKDIYSKNGDVLFHEGTVLTSEHIQRAQEEGPGIVVELSMNVEA
;
A
#
# COMPACT_ATOMS: atom_id res chain seq x y z
N MET A 1 10.08 -2.93 -3.76
CA MET A 1 9.33 -2.68 -5.01
C MET A 1 9.63 -3.75 -6.07
N LYS A 2 8.61 -4.21 -6.82
CA LYS A 2 8.74 -5.16 -7.95
C LYS A 2 7.99 -4.64 -9.18
N LYS A 3 8.54 -4.86 -10.38
CA LYS A 3 7.83 -4.60 -11.63
C LYS A 3 6.74 -5.63 -11.85
N SER A 4 5.62 -5.25 -12.46
CA SER A 4 4.55 -6.20 -12.76
C SER A 4 5.05 -7.35 -13.66
N THR A 5 5.94 -7.06 -14.59
CA THR A 5 6.56 -8.05 -15.47
C THR A 5 7.50 -9.01 -14.75
N GLN A 6 8.09 -8.60 -13.62
CA GLN A 6 8.92 -9.49 -12.79
C GLN A 6 8.10 -10.48 -11.95
N ILE A 7 6.82 -10.16 -11.69
CA ILE A 7 5.91 -11.03 -10.91
C ILE A 7 5.22 -12.01 -11.83
N THR A 8 4.78 -11.54 -12.99
CA THR A 8 4.06 -12.36 -13.98
C THR A 8 4.99 -13.43 -14.57
N GLY A 9 4.53 -14.66 -14.59
CA GLY A 9 5.30 -15.83 -15.08
C GLY A 9 6.16 -16.53 -14.03
N LEU A 10 6.34 -15.94 -12.83
CA LEU A 10 7.05 -16.62 -11.76
C LEU A 10 6.33 -17.91 -11.34
N PRO A 11 7.08 -18.98 -11.03
CA PRO A 11 6.51 -20.16 -10.39
C PRO A 11 6.01 -19.80 -8.98
N ILE A 12 4.95 -20.46 -8.57
CA ILE A 12 4.37 -20.33 -7.23
C ILE A 12 4.73 -21.57 -6.45
N ILE A 13 5.40 -21.43 -5.31
CA ILE A 13 5.92 -22.53 -4.51
C ILE A 13 5.24 -22.56 -3.14
N SER A 14 4.72 -23.73 -2.77
CA SER A 14 4.26 -24.04 -1.42
C SER A 14 5.46 -24.22 -0.50
N ILE A 15 5.53 -23.47 0.60
CA ILE A 15 6.61 -23.60 1.59
C ILE A 15 6.49 -24.92 2.35
N LEU A 16 5.24 -25.33 2.64
CA LEU A 16 4.97 -26.54 3.42
C LEU A 16 5.51 -27.79 2.75
N ASP A 17 5.31 -27.92 1.44
CA ASP A 17 5.57 -29.17 0.70
C ASP A 17 6.73 -29.04 -0.30
N GLY A 18 7.19 -27.83 -0.59
CA GLY A 18 8.17 -27.54 -1.62
C GLY A 18 7.64 -27.75 -3.05
N ASN A 19 6.34 -27.95 -3.21
CA ASN A 19 5.71 -28.22 -4.50
C ASN A 19 5.46 -26.93 -5.28
N GLN A 20 5.52 -27.01 -6.60
CA GLN A 20 5.08 -25.95 -7.48
C GLN A 20 3.56 -26.02 -7.66
N VAL A 21 2.84 -25.00 -7.18
CA VAL A 21 1.38 -24.88 -7.26
C VAL A 21 0.91 -24.43 -8.65
N GLY A 22 1.80 -23.77 -9.40
CA GLY A 22 1.52 -23.24 -10.74
C GLY A 22 2.46 -22.08 -11.06
N LYS A 23 2.01 -21.20 -11.98
CA LYS A 23 2.73 -19.95 -12.33
C LYS A 23 1.79 -18.78 -12.23
N VAL A 24 2.32 -17.60 -11.92
CA VAL A 24 1.53 -16.36 -11.95
C VAL A 24 1.14 -16.03 -13.39
N LYS A 25 -0.15 -16.07 -13.68
CA LYS A 25 -0.70 -15.75 -15.02
C LYS A 25 -0.91 -14.25 -15.18
N SER A 26 -1.55 -13.62 -14.20
CA SER A 26 -1.83 -12.18 -14.22
C SER A 26 -2.07 -11.63 -12.82
N LEU A 27 -1.95 -10.32 -12.69
CA LEU A 27 -2.24 -9.57 -11.47
C LEU A 27 -3.65 -9.00 -11.58
N VAL A 28 -4.49 -9.22 -10.58
CA VAL A 28 -5.87 -8.72 -10.53
C VAL A 28 -5.87 -7.42 -9.74
N ILE A 29 -6.11 -6.33 -10.43
CA ILE A 29 -6.08 -4.99 -9.88
C ILE A 29 -7.42 -4.65 -9.22
N ASN A 30 -7.35 -4.11 -8.02
CA ASN A 30 -8.45 -3.45 -7.36
C ASN A 30 -8.35 -1.94 -7.61
N PRO A 31 -9.17 -1.37 -8.51
CA PRO A 31 -9.07 0.05 -8.87
C PRO A 31 -9.48 0.97 -7.72
N ASP A 32 -10.31 0.50 -6.81
CA ASP A 32 -10.83 1.30 -5.70
C ASP A 32 -9.78 1.46 -4.58
N LYS A 33 -8.86 0.48 -4.48
CA LYS A 33 -7.77 0.48 -3.50
C LYS A 33 -6.40 0.86 -4.09
N GLY A 34 -6.26 0.84 -5.42
CA GLY A 34 -4.96 0.99 -6.07
C GLY A 34 -3.99 -0.13 -5.71
N SER A 35 -4.48 -1.37 -5.64
CA SER A 35 -3.68 -2.53 -5.22
C SER A 35 -3.89 -3.74 -6.11
N VAL A 36 -2.96 -4.68 -6.05
CA VAL A 36 -3.11 -6.04 -6.54
C VAL A 36 -3.77 -6.86 -5.44
N ASP A 37 -5.02 -7.29 -5.65
CA ASP A 37 -5.73 -8.07 -4.63
C ASP A 37 -5.56 -9.58 -4.82
N PHE A 38 -5.33 -10.05 -6.07
CA PHE A 38 -5.14 -11.47 -6.37
C PHE A 38 -4.09 -11.69 -7.46
N LEU A 39 -3.43 -12.85 -7.40
CA LEU A 39 -2.60 -13.41 -8.46
C LEU A 39 -3.37 -14.55 -9.10
N THR A 40 -3.71 -14.47 -10.39
CA THR A 40 -4.29 -15.62 -11.10
C THR A 40 -3.22 -16.64 -11.42
N ILE A 41 -3.58 -17.90 -11.40
CA ILE A 41 -2.66 -19.01 -11.59
C ILE A 41 -2.88 -19.65 -12.96
N GLU A 42 -1.80 -20.00 -13.62
CA GLU A 42 -1.77 -20.90 -14.77
C GLU A 42 -1.22 -22.25 -14.31
N HIS A 43 -2.03 -23.30 -14.50
CA HIS A 43 -1.67 -24.69 -14.23
C HIS A 43 -2.38 -25.59 -15.24
N GLU A 44 -1.73 -26.67 -15.65
CA GLU A 44 -2.26 -27.57 -16.68
C GLU A 44 -3.58 -28.22 -16.28
N ASP A 45 -3.76 -28.47 -14.96
CA ASP A 45 -4.96 -29.11 -14.42
C ASP A 45 -6.15 -28.13 -14.22
N PHE A 46 -5.94 -26.82 -14.33
CA PHE A 46 -6.97 -25.80 -14.07
C PHE A 46 -7.64 -25.28 -15.34
N GLN A 47 -8.02 -26.17 -16.26
CA GLN A 47 -8.59 -25.76 -17.55
C GLN A 47 -10.03 -25.21 -17.47
N VAL A 48 -10.77 -25.53 -16.41
CA VAL A 48 -12.21 -25.25 -16.30
C VAL A 48 -12.53 -24.07 -15.37
N SER A 49 -11.65 -23.72 -14.42
CA SER A 49 -11.89 -22.66 -13.46
C SER A 49 -10.69 -21.72 -13.32
N VAL A 50 -10.95 -20.44 -13.02
CA VAL A 50 -9.88 -19.48 -12.78
C VAL A 50 -9.48 -19.58 -11.31
N LYS A 51 -8.31 -20.16 -11.07
CA LYS A 51 -7.71 -20.23 -9.74
C LYS A 51 -6.87 -18.99 -9.47
N ALA A 52 -6.84 -18.56 -8.24
CA ALA A 52 -6.05 -17.41 -7.81
C ALA A 52 -5.57 -17.53 -6.36
N ILE A 53 -4.59 -16.73 -6.01
CA ILE A 53 -4.10 -16.54 -4.66
C ILE A 53 -4.42 -15.10 -4.24
N PRO A 54 -5.10 -14.87 -3.11
CA PRO A 54 -5.20 -13.54 -2.52
C PRO A 54 -3.81 -13.00 -2.21
N PHE A 55 -3.51 -11.75 -2.57
CA PHE A 55 -2.18 -11.16 -2.37
C PHE A 55 -1.72 -11.28 -0.90
N LYS A 56 -2.64 -11.09 0.03
CA LYS A 56 -2.40 -11.26 1.48
C LYS A 56 -1.99 -12.67 1.94
N LYS A 57 -2.09 -13.68 1.05
CA LYS A 57 -1.63 -15.06 1.29
C LYS A 57 -0.27 -15.34 0.66
N VAL A 58 0.29 -14.37 -0.04
CA VAL A 58 1.66 -14.40 -0.54
C VAL A 58 2.58 -14.15 0.64
N VAL A 59 3.56 -15.04 0.83
CA VAL A 59 4.59 -14.91 1.88
C VAL A 59 5.73 -14.02 1.38
N GLY A 60 6.07 -14.14 0.09
CA GLY A 60 7.11 -13.32 -0.51
C GLY A 60 7.13 -13.43 -2.03
N ILE A 61 7.71 -12.39 -2.65
CA ILE A 61 7.95 -12.32 -4.10
C ILE A 61 9.44 -12.17 -4.33
N GLY A 62 10.11 -13.28 -4.58
CA GLY A 62 11.53 -13.33 -4.87
C GLY A 62 11.88 -13.02 -6.34
N GLU A 63 13.13 -13.29 -6.70
CA GLU A 63 13.58 -13.25 -8.10
C GLU A 63 13.20 -14.53 -8.87
N TYR A 64 13.14 -15.64 -8.16
CA TYR A 64 12.88 -16.95 -8.74
C TYR A 64 11.42 -17.40 -8.63
N ALA A 65 10.73 -17.11 -7.53
CA ALA A 65 9.40 -17.61 -7.24
C ALA A 65 8.58 -16.65 -6.37
N VAL A 66 7.27 -16.81 -6.44
CA VAL A 66 6.32 -16.35 -5.43
C VAL A 66 6.12 -17.50 -4.45
N THR A 67 6.18 -17.22 -3.16
CA THR A 67 5.98 -18.23 -2.12
C THR A 67 4.66 -18.05 -1.39
N VAL A 68 4.04 -19.17 -1.04
CA VAL A 68 2.82 -19.25 -0.22
C VAL A 68 3.02 -20.29 0.87
N ASP A 69 2.28 -20.19 1.98
CA ASP A 69 2.41 -21.15 3.07
C ASP A 69 2.12 -22.58 2.62
N SER A 70 1.02 -22.77 1.87
CA SER A 70 0.58 -24.08 1.37
C SER A 70 -0.34 -23.93 0.15
N GLU A 71 -0.65 -25.05 -0.52
CA GLU A 71 -1.63 -25.08 -1.62
C GLU A 71 -3.03 -24.60 -1.21
N SER A 72 -3.38 -24.64 0.09
CA SER A 72 -4.65 -24.13 0.60
C SER A 72 -4.80 -22.60 0.45
N ALA A 73 -3.75 -21.88 0.08
CA ALA A 73 -3.83 -20.47 -0.31
C ALA A 73 -4.57 -20.26 -1.65
N VAL A 74 -4.68 -21.32 -2.49
CA VAL A 74 -5.37 -21.27 -3.78
C VAL A 74 -6.87 -21.30 -3.58
N ILE A 75 -7.55 -20.35 -4.19
CA ILE A 75 -9.01 -20.25 -4.18
C ILE A 75 -9.57 -20.34 -5.60
N ASP A 76 -10.82 -20.80 -5.72
CA ASP A 76 -11.57 -20.68 -6.96
C ASP A 76 -12.27 -19.32 -7.00
N LEU A 77 -11.95 -18.51 -8.02
CA LEU A 77 -12.55 -17.17 -8.13
C LEU A 77 -14.06 -17.23 -8.37
N ASN A 78 -14.58 -18.33 -8.90
CA ASN A 78 -16.02 -18.49 -9.10
C ASN A 78 -16.79 -18.59 -7.77
N GLU A 79 -16.13 -19.06 -6.71
CA GLU A 79 -16.72 -19.20 -5.37
C GLU A 79 -16.74 -17.89 -4.58
N ILE A 80 -15.97 -16.87 -5.04
CA ILE A 80 -15.83 -15.59 -4.33
C ILE A 80 -16.39 -14.47 -5.20
N PRO A 81 -17.62 -13.98 -4.94
CA PRO A 81 -18.29 -12.99 -5.79
C PRO A 81 -17.47 -11.70 -6.00
N ILE A 82 -16.82 -11.17 -4.96
CA ILE A 82 -16.03 -9.95 -5.05
C ILE A 82 -14.76 -10.13 -5.91
N ALA A 83 -14.11 -11.29 -5.80
CA ALA A 83 -12.94 -11.61 -6.62
C ALA A 83 -13.33 -11.76 -8.10
N ASN A 84 -14.44 -12.41 -8.36
CA ASN A 84 -14.97 -12.55 -9.72
C ASN A 84 -15.34 -11.19 -10.33
N GLN A 85 -15.92 -10.26 -9.54
CA GLN A 85 -16.20 -8.91 -10.01
C GLN A 85 -14.91 -8.16 -10.42
N LEU A 86 -13.82 -8.27 -9.63
CA LEU A 86 -12.54 -7.62 -9.95
C LEU A 86 -11.94 -8.18 -11.24
N VAL A 87 -11.95 -9.51 -11.42
CA VAL A 87 -11.49 -10.15 -12.66
C VAL A 87 -12.31 -9.68 -13.87
N ASN A 88 -13.63 -9.57 -13.70
CA ASN A 88 -14.54 -9.14 -14.77
C ASN A 88 -14.40 -7.64 -15.10
N LYS A 89 -13.92 -6.79 -14.18
CA LYS A 89 -13.56 -5.39 -14.49
C LYS A 89 -12.44 -5.30 -15.54
N LYS A 90 -11.60 -6.33 -15.66
CA LYS A 90 -10.50 -6.44 -16.64
C LYS A 90 -9.60 -5.20 -16.65
N ILE A 91 -9.30 -4.67 -15.47
CA ILE A 91 -8.41 -3.51 -15.33
C ILE A 91 -7.02 -3.90 -15.81
N LYS A 92 -6.46 -3.10 -16.70
CA LYS A 92 -5.09 -3.19 -17.20
C LYS A 92 -4.39 -1.87 -16.95
N ILE A 93 -3.14 -1.95 -16.51
CA ILE A 93 -2.31 -0.76 -16.29
C ILE A 93 -1.28 -0.64 -17.43
N THR A 94 -0.55 -1.71 -17.72
CA THR A 94 0.44 -1.74 -18.81
C THR A 94 -0.23 -1.59 -20.16
N ASN A 95 0.36 -0.80 -21.05
CA ASN A 95 -0.14 -0.43 -22.38
C ASN A 95 -1.51 0.28 -22.33
N THR A 96 -1.77 1.01 -21.23
CA THR A 96 -2.98 1.83 -21.08
C THR A 96 -2.62 3.30 -21.15
N LYS A 97 -3.42 4.08 -21.86
CA LYS A 97 -3.25 5.52 -21.96
C LYS A 97 -3.58 6.22 -20.67
N VAL A 98 -2.87 7.31 -20.39
CA VAL A 98 -3.04 8.16 -19.21
C VAL A 98 -3.51 9.54 -19.66
N MET A 99 -4.57 10.03 -19.06
CA MET A 99 -5.06 11.39 -19.32
C MET A 99 -5.47 12.10 -18.03
N THR A 100 -5.50 13.43 -18.08
CA THR A 100 -6.02 14.25 -16.99
C THR A 100 -7.55 14.17 -16.93
N ARG A 101 -8.13 14.64 -15.83
CA ARG A 101 -9.60 14.77 -15.68
C ARG A 101 -10.24 15.68 -16.74
N LYS A 102 -9.48 16.64 -17.32
CA LYS A 102 -9.92 17.53 -18.39
C LYS A 102 -9.78 16.93 -19.79
N GLY A 103 -9.27 15.69 -19.89
CA GLY A 103 -9.16 14.98 -21.15
C GLY A 103 -7.84 15.21 -21.91
N GLU A 104 -6.83 15.81 -21.28
CA GLU A 104 -5.51 15.97 -21.87
C GLU A 104 -4.74 14.64 -21.81
N LEU A 105 -4.33 14.13 -22.97
CA LEU A 105 -3.52 12.93 -23.06
C LEU A 105 -2.10 13.23 -22.57
N ILE A 106 -1.64 12.47 -21.58
CA ILE A 106 -0.30 12.59 -21.02
C ILE A 106 0.67 11.62 -21.69
N GLY A 107 0.30 10.34 -21.79
CA GLY A 107 1.18 9.31 -22.33
C GLY A 107 0.57 7.92 -22.23
N GLU A 108 1.42 6.91 -22.25
CA GLU A 108 1.05 5.50 -22.16
C GLU A 108 1.91 4.80 -21.09
N VAL A 109 1.30 3.94 -20.28
CA VAL A 109 2.02 3.18 -19.26
C VAL A 109 2.84 2.07 -19.91
N ILE A 110 4.13 2.05 -19.64
CA ILE A 110 5.05 0.98 -20.06
C ILE A 110 5.04 -0.14 -19.01
N GLU A 111 5.14 0.24 -17.73
CA GLU A 111 5.29 -0.67 -16.61
C GLU A 111 4.66 -0.05 -15.36
N TYR A 112 4.27 -0.88 -14.38
CA TYR A 112 3.87 -0.42 -13.07
C TYR A 112 4.57 -1.21 -11.96
N PHE A 113 4.68 -0.59 -10.81
CA PHE A 113 5.48 -1.04 -9.70
C PHE A 113 4.58 -1.35 -8.51
N VAL A 114 4.80 -2.53 -7.93
CA VAL A 114 3.99 -3.05 -6.83
C VAL A 114 4.89 -3.19 -5.61
N ASP A 115 4.38 -2.78 -4.49
CA ASP A 115 4.96 -3.08 -3.19
C ASP A 115 4.83 -4.59 -2.93
N GLN A 116 5.95 -5.26 -2.68
CA GLN A 116 5.98 -6.72 -2.58
C GLN A 116 5.33 -7.27 -1.31
N ASP A 117 5.18 -6.45 -0.28
CA ASP A 117 4.66 -6.85 1.03
C ASP A 117 3.16 -6.57 1.14
N THR A 118 2.72 -5.44 0.60
CA THR A 118 1.33 -4.97 0.73
C THR A 118 0.48 -5.17 -0.53
N GLY A 119 1.11 -5.30 -1.70
CA GLY A 119 0.43 -5.35 -2.99
C GLY A 119 -0.03 -3.97 -3.51
N HIS A 120 0.26 -2.88 -2.81
CA HIS A 120 -0.07 -1.55 -3.30
C HIS A 120 0.71 -1.21 -4.57
N ILE A 121 0.04 -0.52 -5.49
CA ILE A 121 0.68 0.03 -6.69
C ILE A 121 1.35 1.34 -6.26
N LEU A 122 2.68 1.36 -6.25
CA LEU A 122 3.47 2.52 -5.87
C LEU A 122 3.46 3.61 -6.95
N GLY A 123 3.44 3.18 -8.19
CA GLY A 123 3.43 4.08 -9.32
C GLY A 123 3.62 3.36 -10.64
N MET A 124 3.83 4.12 -11.69
CA MET A 124 3.96 3.63 -13.06
C MET A 124 5.01 4.40 -13.84
N GLN A 125 5.64 3.71 -14.79
CA GLN A 125 6.52 4.32 -15.80
C GLN A 125 5.70 4.65 -17.02
N LEU A 126 5.75 5.90 -17.44
CA LEU A 126 5.02 6.44 -18.57
C LEU A 126 5.97 6.73 -19.72
N LYS A 127 5.54 6.39 -20.93
CA LYS A 127 6.14 6.85 -22.16
C LYS A 127 5.39 8.10 -22.63
N LEU A 128 6.07 9.22 -22.60
CA LEU A 128 5.62 10.46 -23.22
C LEU A 128 6.11 10.50 -24.69
N THR A 129 5.84 11.59 -25.39
CA THR A 129 6.28 11.75 -26.79
C THR A 129 7.81 11.71 -26.93
N ASP A 130 8.53 12.39 -26.00
CA ASP A 130 9.96 12.63 -26.12
C ASP A 130 10.81 11.97 -25.03
N LYS A 131 10.18 11.46 -23.97
CA LYS A 131 10.88 10.89 -22.81
C LYS A 131 10.03 9.88 -22.05
N GLU A 132 10.67 9.14 -21.17
CA GLU A 132 10.03 8.31 -20.17
C GLU A 132 10.13 9.01 -18.80
N VAL A 133 9.08 8.87 -17.98
CA VAL A 133 9.00 9.43 -16.64
C VAL A 133 8.33 8.44 -15.70
N ALA A 134 8.56 8.56 -14.41
CA ALA A 134 7.78 7.84 -13.43
C ALA A 134 6.70 8.77 -12.83
N LEU A 135 5.56 8.19 -12.45
CA LEU A 135 4.45 8.87 -11.81
C LEU A 135 3.96 8.03 -10.63
N SER A 136 3.90 8.66 -9.44
CA SER A 136 3.35 8.03 -8.25
C SER A 136 1.86 7.73 -8.41
N SER A 137 1.41 6.63 -7.82
CA SER A 137 -0.01 6.26 -7.74
C SER A 137 -0.87 7.31 -7.02
N ASP A 138 -0.29 8.15 -6.17
CA ASP A 138 -0.98 9.26 -5.50
C ASP A 138 -1.56 10.29 -6.47
N SER A 139 -1.00 10.37 -7.67
CA SER A 139 -1.51 11.21 -8.75
C SER A 139 -2.67 10.58 -9.52
N VAL A 140 -2.96 9.29 -9.28
CA VAL A 140 -4.03 8.56 -9.98
C VAL A 140 -5.37 8.82 -9.31
N VAL A 141 -6.35 9.17 -10.10
CA VAL A 141 -7.75 9.33 -9.68
C VAL A 141 -8.53 8.03 -9.94
N THR A 142 -8.27 7.38 -11.07
CA THR A 142 -8.99 6.16 -11.47
C THR A 142 -8.10 5.24 -12.29
N PHE A 143 -7.99 3.99 -11.86
CA PHE A 143 -7.50 2.89 -12.68
C PHE A 143 -8.67 2.32 -13.50
N GLY A 144 -8.83 2.78 -14.73
CA GLY A 144 -9.91 2.35 -15.61
C GLY A 144 -9.52 1.12 -16.44
N LYS A 145 -10.52 0.54 -17.11
CA LYS A 145 -10.32 -0.60 -18.02
C LYS A 145 -9.58 -0.19 -19.30
N ASP A 146 -9.94 0.98 -19.84
CA ASP A 146 -9.47 1.43 -21.15
C ASP A 146 -8.52 2.64 -21.04
N ILE A 147 -8.56 3.35 -19.89
CA ILE A 147 -7.77 4.54 -19.67
C ILE A 147 -7.53 4.76 -18.16
N ILE A 148 -6.39 5.34 -17.81
CA ILE A 148 -6.07 5.77 -16.45
C ILE A 148 -6.27 7.28 -16.37
N ILE A 149 -7.02 7.73 -15.36
CA ILE A 149 -7.28 9.14 -15.12
C ILE A 149 -6.41 9.62 -13.97
N VAL A 150 -5.71 10.73 -14.18
CA VAL A 150 -4.84 11.35 -13.18
C VAL A 150 -5.30 12.77 -12.85
N LYS A 151 -4.71 13.32 -11.79
CA LYS A 151 -4.93 14.72 -11.38
C LYS A 151 -4.46 15.68 -12.47
N GLU A 152 -5.01 16.91 -12.49
CA GLU A 152 -4.64 17.95 -13.47
C GLU A 152 -3.18 18.36 -13.39
N ASP A 153 -2.65 18.38 -12.19
CA ASP A 153 -1.28 18.77 -11.86
C ASP A 153 -0.27 17.60 -11.89
N ALA A 154 -0.72 16.40 -12.32
CA ALA A 154 0.11 15.19 -12.34
C ALA A 154 1.46 15.37 -13.05
N THR A 155 1.50 16.21 -14.10
CA THR A 155 2.73 16.51 -14.85
C THR A 155 3.80 17.23 -14.02
N SER A 156 3.39 17.93 -12.96
CA SER A 156 4.30 18.61 -12.03
C SER A 156 4.97 17.65 -11.04
N TYR A 157 4.44 16.44 -10.90
CA TYR A 157 4.92 15.38 -10.02
C TYR A 157 5.60 14.23 -10.77
N PHE A 158 6.06 14.49 -12.01
CA PHE A 158 6.85 13.51 -12.73
C PHE A 158 8.22 13.34 -12.06
N LEU A 159 8.55 12.09 -11.80
CA LEU A 159 9.83 11.67 -11.26
C LEU A 159 10.76 11.31 -12.42
N ASN A 160 12.04 11.59 -12.26
CA ASN A 160 13.04 11.31 -13.30
C ASN A 160 13.45 9.84 -13.31
N SER A 161 13.29 9.17 -12.18
CA SER A 161 13.62 7.76 -12.02
C SER A 161 12.52 6.99 -11.28
N VAL A 162 12.46 5.69 -11.51
CA VAL A 162 11.49 4.81 -10.85
C VAL A 162 11.86 4.51 -9.39
N GLU A 163 13.12 4.68 -9.03
CA GLU A 163 13.64 4.49 -7.67
C GLU A 163 13.05 5.52 -6.69
N GLU A 164 12.71 6.69 -7.20
CA GLU A 164 12.05 7.75 -6.40
C GLU A 164 10.64 7.34 -5.90
N LEU A 165 10.01 6.33 -6.54
CA LEU A 165 8.72 5.78 -6.08
C LEU A 165 8.79 5.08 -4.71
N GLU A 166 9.98 4.63 -4.29
CA GLU A 166 10.21 4.04 -2.95
C GLU A 166 10.54 5.10 -1.89
N GLY A 167 10.47 6.39 -2.22
CA GLY A 167 10.87 7.47 -1.31
C GLY A 167 12.38 7.53 -1.06
N LYS A 168 13.18 6.85 -1.88
CA LYS A 168 14.63 6.99 -1.90
C LYS A 168 14.96 8.13 -2.85
N GLU A 169 15.42 9.25 -2.32
CA GLU A 169 16.02 10.30 -3.14
C GLU A 169 17.11 9.66 -4.00
N ALA A 170 17.02 9.88 -5.32
CA ALA A 170 18.09 9.50 -6.23
C ALA A 170 19.33 10.31 -5.83
N VAL A 171 20.27 9.67 -5.16
CA VAL A 171 21.60 10.25 -4.93
C VAL A 171 22.26 10.33 -6.29
N THR A 172 22.20 11.49 -6.93
CA THR A 172 22.98 11.77 -8.12
C THR A 172 24.45 11.62 -7.79
N GLU A 173 25.19 10.87 -8.60
CA GLU A 173 26.63 10.57 -8.43
C GLU A 173 27.51 11.84 -8.28
N GLU A 174 27.00 13.03 -8.53
CA GLU A 174 27.69 14.31 -8.33
C GLU A 174 27.82 14.73 -6.85
N VAL A 175 27.05 14.15 -5.93
CA VAL A 175 27.12 14.49 -4.49
C VAL A 175 27.99 13.51 -3.71
N ALA A 176 28.31 12.36 -4.27
CA ALA A 176 29.14 11.34 -3.62
C ALA A 176 30.64 11.73 -3.52
N SER A 177 31.11 12.71 -4.27
CA SER A 177 32.51 13.14 -4.25
C SER A 177 32.84 14.30 -3.27
N LEU A 178 31.83 14.81 -2.52
CA LEU A 178 31.99 15.94 -1.61
C LEU A 178 31.78 15.61 -0.11
N ILE A 179 31.57 14.33 0.23
CA ILE A 179 31.38 13.89 1.64
C ILE A 179 32.47 12.93 2.08
N GLU A 180 33.73 13.25 1.81
CA GLU A 180 34.87 12.78 2.61
C GLU A 180 35.43 14.00 3.37
N GLU A 181 35.07 14.13 4.61
CA GLU A 181 35.54 14.98 5.69
C GLU A 181 34.43 15.80 6.31
N LEU A 182 33.67 15.20 7.26
CA LEU A 182 33.23 15.87 8.48
C LEU A 182 32.65 14.84 9.47
N PRO A 183 32.85 15.00 10.77
CA PRO A 183 32.57 13.97 11.76
C PRO A 183 31.09 13.81 12.06
N THR A 184 30.72 12.55 12.30
CA THR A 184 29.41 12.10 12.79
C THR A 184 28.87 12.94 13.95
N VAL A 185 27.74 13.61 13.71
CA VAL A 185 26.82 14.04 14.75
C VAL A 185 25.42 13.56 14.35
N GLU A 186 24.83 12.78 15.24
CA GLU A 186 23.47 12.27 15.18
C GLU A 186 22.45 13.36 14.91
N VAL A 187 21.73 13.30 13.80
CA VAL A 187 20.45 13.99 13.62
C VAL A 187 19.49 13.06 12.85
N ALA A 188 18.94 12.12 13.57
CA ALA A 188 17.74 11.41 13.16
C ALA A 188 16.66 11.74 14.19
N SER A 189 15.65 12.45 13.78
CA SER A 189 14.32 12.62 14.38
C SER A 189 13.85 14.07 14.54
N ALA A 190 13.57 14.75 13.45
CA ALA A 190 12.93 16.08 13.57
C ALA A 190 11.74 16.31 12.62
N VAL A 191 11.46 15.41 11.67
CA VAL A 191 10.37 15.64 10.69
C VAL A 191 9.17 14.74 10.94
N GLU A 192 9.34 13.55 11.54
CA GLU A 192 8.22 12.69 11.97
C GLU A 192 7.50 13.22 13.22
N ASP A 193 8.16 14.09 14.01
CA ASP A 193 7.60 14.60 15.27
C ASP A 193 6.53 15.68 15.09
N GLU A 194 6.53 16.46 14.03
CA GLU A 194 5.63 17.61 13.90
C GLU A 194 4.21 17.21 13.48
N GLU A 195 4.05 16.27 12.54
CA GLU A 195 2.74 15.76 12.15
C GLU A 195 2.13 14.85 13.23
N VAL A 196 2.94 14.02 13.85
CA VAL A 196 2.52 13.16 14.98
C VAL A 196 2.15 14.02 16.18
N ARG A 197 2.87 15.12 16.41
CA ARG A 197 2.60 16.09 17.48
C ARG A 197 1.29 16.84 17.23
N ALA A 198 1.07 17.31 16.00
CA ALA A 198 -0.17 17.98 15.61
C ALA A 198 -1.39 17.04 15.70
N LEU A 199 -1.23 15.75 15.38
CA LEU A 199 -2.28 14.75 15.54
C LEU A 199 -2.60 14.49 17.02
N LYS A 200 -1.57 14.38 17.87
CA LYS A 200 -1.71 14.21 19.32
C LYS A 200 -2.40 15.41 19.97
N GLU A 201 -2.04 16.62 19.56
CA GLU A 201 -2.67 17.85 20.06
C GLU A 201 -4.15 17.94 19.67
N LYS A 202 -4.51 17.58 18.43
CA LYS A 202 -5.92 17.52 17.99
C LYS A 202 -6.73 16.48 18.76
N GLN A 203 -6.14 15.34 19.11
CA GLN A 203 -6.80 14.33 19.93
C GLN A 203 -7.09 14.84 21.33
N ILE A 204 -6.15 15.59 21.91
CA ILE A 204 -6.33 16.23 23.24
C ILE A 204 -7.48 17.24 23.16
N GLU A 205 -7.50 18.12 22.15
CA GLU A 205 -8.54 19.13 21.99
C GLU A 205 -9.94 18.54 21.80
N LEU A 206 -10.06 17.40 21.09
CA LEU A 206 -11.33 16.72 20.83
C LEU A 206 -11.88 15.93 22.01
N LEU A 207 -11.03 15.41 22.90
CA LEU A 207 -11.40 14.50 23.96
C LEU A 207 -11.35 15.14 25.34
N ALA A 208 -10.60 16.23 25.54
CA ALA A 208 -10.53 16.91 26.83
C ALA A 208 -11.89 17.48 27.25
N GLY A 209 -12.24 17.29 28.52
CA GLY A 209 -13.51 17.75 29.10
C GLY A 209 -14.69 16.79 28.90
N LYS A 210 -14.53 15.71 28.13
CA LYS A 210 -15.57 14.69 27.97
C LYS A 210 -15.53 13.66 29.10
N THR A 211 -16.67 13.04 29.40
CA THR A 211 -16.81 12.05 30.45
C THR A 211 -16.83 10.64 29.89
N LEU A 212 -16.11 9.71 30.51
CA LEU A 212 -16.11 8.30 30.14
C LEU A 212 -17.41 7.62 30.47
N THR A 213 -17.97 6.89 29.54
CA THR A 213 -19.19 6.08 29.70
C THR A 213 -18.89 4.62 30.05
N LYS A 214 -17.60 4.21 30.11
CA LYS A 214 -17.17 2.86 30.38
C LYS A 214 -15.73 2.84 30.90
N ASP A 215 -15.38 1.78 31.67
CA ASP A 215 -13.99 1.54 32.08
C ASP A 215 -13.09 1.26 30.88
N ILE A 216 -11.92 1.88 30.85
CA ILE A 216 -10.89 1.69 29.82
C ILE A 216 -9.74 0.89 30.43
N TYR A 217 -9.30 -0.13 29.70
CA TYR A 217 -8.26 -1.05 30.14
C TYR A 217 -6.95 -0.83 29.38
N SER A 218 -5.83 -1.03 30.06
CA SER A 218 -4.50 -1.05 29.46
C SER A 218 -4.30 -2.33 28.63
N LYS A 219 -3.25 -2.38 27.80
CA LYS A 219 -2.86 -3.60 27.07
C LYS A 219 -2.60 -4.81 27.99
N ASN A 220 -2.30 -4.59 29.24
CA ASN A 220 -2.02 -5.62 30.24
C ASN A 220 -3.26 -6.10 30.99
N GLY A 221 -4.44 -5.49 30.74
CA GLY A 221 -5.70 -5.83 31.36
C GLY A 221 -6.01 -5.09 32.68
N ASP A 222 -5.18 -4.13 33.06
CA ASP A 222 -5.42 -3.28 34.24
C ASP A 222 -6.35 -2.12 33.86
N VAL A 223 -7.21 -1.68 34.79
CA VAL A 223 -8.07 -0.51 34.53
C VAL A 223 -7.23 0.75 34.49
N LEU A 224 -7.22 1.41 33.32
CA LEU A 224 -6.50 2.65 33.10
C LEU A 224 -7.32 3.86 33.57
N PHE A 225 -8.59 3.89 33.21
CA PHE A 225 -9.56 4.93 33.62
C PHE A 225 -10.93 4.31 33.92
N HIS A 226 -11.57 4.81 35.00
CA HIS A 226 -12.90 4.35 35.40
C HIS A 226 -14.01 5.11 34.64
N GLU A 227 -15.16 4.46 34.50
CA GLU A 227 -16.42 5.09 34.10
C GLU A 227 -16.71 6.34 34.95
N GLY A 228 -17.20 7.40 34.29
CA GLY A 228 -17.46 8.68 34.95
C GLY A 228 -16.24 9.60 35.10
N THR A 229 -15.04 9.18 34.66
CA THR A 229 -13.85 10.02 34.71
C THR A 229 -13.94 11.11 33.63
N VAL A 230 -13.77 12.38 34.05
CA VAL A 230 -13.62 13.50 33.09
C VAL A 230 -12.21 13.50 32.54
N LEU A 231 -12.10 13.41 31.22
CA LEU A 231 -10.81 13.35 30.54
C LEU A 231 -10.07 14.68 30.59
N THR A 232 -8.86 14.65 31.14
CA THR A 232 -7.90 15.76 31.12
C THR A 232 -6.85 15.53 30.04
N SER A 233 -6.09 16.55 29.70
CA SER A 233 -4.94 16.43 28.77
C SER A 233 -3.95 15.34 29.22
N GLU A 234 -3.72 15.21 30.52
CA GLU A 234 -2.84 14.18 31.09
C GLU A 234 -3.38 12.74 30.87
N HIS A 235 -4.69 12.56 31.03
CA HIS A 235 -5.34 11.26 30.77
C HIS A 235 -5.20 10.86 29.32
N ILE A 236 -5.36 11.80 28.40
CA ILE A 236 -5.27 11.53 26.95
C ILE A 236 -3.81 11.24 26.56
N GLN A 237 -2.83 11.99 27.08
CA GLN A 237 -1.41 11.71 26.86
C GLN A 237 -1.04 10.31 27.35
N ARG A 238 -1.49 9.91 28.52
CA ARG A 238 -1.26 8.55 29.05
C ARG A 238 -1.87 7.47 28.17
N ALA A 239 -3.06 7.70 27.62
CA ALA A 239 -3.66 6.80 26.64
C ALA A 239 -2.87 6.74 25.32
N GLN A 240 -2.28 7.86 24.88
CA GLN A 240 -1.40 7.91 23.70
C GLN A 240 -0.10 7.13 23.91
N GLU A 241 0.46 7.13 25.13
CA GLU A 241 1.65 6.35 25.49
C GLU A 241 1.35 4.83 25.49
N GLU A 242 0.17 4.43 25.95
CA GLU A 242 -0.28 3.01 25.90
C GLU A 242 -0.53 2.53 24.46
N GLY A 243 -0.86 3.43 23.54
CA GLY A 243 -0.95 3.16 22.11
C GLY A 243 -2.25 3.59 21.43
N PRO A 244 -2.25 3.60 20.09
CA PRO A 244 -3.35 4.14 19.30
C PRO A 244 -4.68 3.41 19.53
N GLY A 245 -4.67 2.11 19.89
CA GLY A 245 -5.87 1.34 20.19
C GLY A 245 -6.63 1.87 21.40
N ILE A 246 -5.92 2.30 22.44
CA ILE A 246 -6.52 2.85 23.68
C ILE A 246 -7.15 4.22 23.40
N VAL A 247 -6.53 5.04 22.56
CA VAL A 247 -7.09 6.34 22.15
C VAL A 247 -8.38 6.18 21.35
N VAL A 248 -8.44 5.17 20.49
CA VAL A 248 -9.66 4.83 19.74
C VAL A 248 -10.76 4.37 20.71
N GLU A 249 -10.44 3.51 21.66
CA GLU A 249 -11.39 3.03 22.66
C GLU A 249 -11.92 4.18 23.54
N LEU A 250 -11.04 5.13 23.93
CA LEU A 250 -11.46 6.37 24.59
C LEU A 250 -12.46 7.15 23.72
N SER A 251 -12.15 7.37 22.44
CA SER A 251 -12.98 8.18 21.55
C SER A 251 -14.37 7.59 21.30
N MET A 252 -14.49 6.27 21.40
CA MET A 252 -15.77 5.53 21.23
C MET A 252 -16.64 5.49 22.50
N ASN A 253 -16.05 5.74 23.67
CA ASN A 253 -16.71 5.61 24.97
C ASN A 253 -16.71 6.91 25.77
N VAL A 254 -16.85 8.06 25.11
CA VAL A 254 -16.98 9.38 25.75
C VAL A 254 -18.31 10.04 25.39
N GLU A 255 -18.86 10.77 26.35
CA GLU A 255 -20.05 11.60 26.21
C GLU A 255 -19.70 13.07 26.51
N ALA A 256 -20.41 13.99 25.83
CA ALA A 256 -20.15 15.43 25.93
C ALA A 256 -20.65 16.04 27.25
#